data_2ba668406dddaaaf903790f4d3561f5d
#
_entry.id   2ba668406dddaaaf903790f4d3561f5d
#
_cell.length_a   1.000
_cell.length_b   1.000
_cell.length_c   1.000
_cell.angle_alpha   90.00
_cell.angle_beta   90.00
_cell.angle_gamma   90.00
#
_symmetry.space_group_name_H-M   'P 1'
#
loop_
_entity.id
_entity.type
_entity.pdbx_description
1 polymer ?
#
loop_
_entity_poly.entity_id
_entity_poly.type
_entity_poly.pdbx_seq_one_letter_code
_entity_poly.pdbx_strand_id
1 'polypeptide(L)'
;VHNGPLRVGIGGPVGSGKTALTDALCKHLRDDYNIAVITNDIYTREDADFLTRSGALSPDRIVGVETGGCPHTAIREDASINLAAVADISEKFEGLELILIESGGDNLAATFSPELADITIYVIDVSAGDKIPRKGGPGITRSDLLVINKIDLAPLVGADLGVMDRDSKKMRGERPFVF
;
A
#
# COMPACT_ATOMS: atom_id res chain seq x y z
N VAL A 1 7.11 16.18 -12.94
CA VAL A 1 7.78 14.91 -13.28
C VAL A 1 9.12 14.93 -12.57
N HIS A 2 9.30 14.12 -11.53
CA HIS A 2 10.59 13.97 -10.87
C HIS A 2 11.44 12.96 -11.66
N ASN A 3 12.72 13.23 -11.75
CA ASN A 3 13.71 12.31 -12.33
C ASN A 3 14.15 11.33 -11.23
N GLY A 4 13.45 10.23 -11.07
CA GLY A 4 13.78 9.26 -10.05
C GLY A 4 12.91 8.01 -10.17
N PRO A 5 13.02 7.08 -9.22
CA PRO A 5 12.19 5.86 -9.23
C PRO A 5 10.70 6.21 -9.13
N LEU A 6 9.87 5.40 -9.78
CA LEU A 6 8.42 5.45 -9.59
C LEU A 6 8.10 5.06 -8.15
N ARG A 7 7.30 5.88 -7.47
CA ARG A 7 6.88 5.63 -6.09
C ARG A 7 5.42 5.20 -6.05
N VAL A 8 5.19 4.00 -5.53
CA VAL A 8 3.85 3.39 -5.41
C VAL A 8 3.47 3.30 -3.94
N GLY A 9 2.45 4.05 -3.54
CA GLY A 9 1.90 3.98 -2.19
C GLY A 9 0.91 2.82 -2.08
N ILE A 10 1.06 1.98 -1.06
CA ILE A 10 0.14 0.88 -0.74
C ILE A 10 -0.50 1.17 0.61
N GLY A 11 -1.77 1.55 0.57
CA GLY A 11 -2.56 1.88 1.76
C GLY A 11 -3.67 0.88 2.01
N GLY A 12 -4.29 0.99 3.16
CA GLY A 12 -5.42 0.17 3.57
C GLY A 12 -5.43 -0.12 5.06
N PRO A 13 -6.55 -0.62 5.59
CA PRO A 13 -6.68 -0.95 7.00
C PRO A 13 -5.73 -2.05 7.46
N VAL A 14 -5.47 -2.07 8.76
CA VAL A 14 -4.72 -3.17 9.40
C VAL A 14 -5.42 -4.49 9.08
N GLY A 15 -4.64 -5.50 8.70
CA GLY A 15 -5.16 -6.83 8.40
C GLY A 15 -5.79 -6.98 7.01
N SER A 16 -5.77 -5.95 6.17
CA SER A 16 -6.33 -6.04 4.81
C SER A 16 -5.49 -6.88 3.83
N GLY A 17 -4.21 -7.11 4.15
CA GLY A 17 -3.29 -7.86 3.31
C GLY A 17 -2.28 -7.00 2.56
N LYS A 18 -2.03 -5.76 3.00
CA LYS A 18 -1.04 -4.86 2.39
C LYS A 18 0.35 -5.48 2.30
N THR A 19 0.83 -6.05 3.41
CA THR A 19 2.17 -6.63 3.47
C THR A 19 2.29 -7.88 2.59
N ALA A 20 1.26 -8.71 2.56
CA ALA A 20 1.20 -9.87 1.67
C ALA A 20 1.21 -9.44 0.19
N LEU A 21 0.49 -8.39 -0.16
CA LEU A 21 0.51 -7.83 -1.53
C LEU A 21 1.89 -7.27 -1.86
N THR A 22 2.49 -6.52 -0.94
CA THR A 22 3.84 -5.96 -1.10
C THR A 22 4.87 -7.07 -1.34
N ASP A 23 4.81 -8.15 -0.55
CA ASP A 23 5.66 -9.33 -0.73
C ASP A 23 5.47 -9.96 -2.11
N ALA A 24 4.25 -10.18 -2.52
CA ALA A 24 3.92 -10.76 -3.83
C ALA A 24 4.40 -9.89 -4.99
N LEU A 25 4.20 -8.58 -4.91
CA LEU A 25 4.69 -7.63 -5.93
C LEU A 25 6.20 -7.63 -6.02
N CYS A 26 6.91 -7.63 -4.89
CA CYS A 26 8.37 -7.71 -4.87
C CYS A 26 8.87 -8.97 -5.56
N LYS A 27 8.32 -10.12 -5.20
CA LYS A 27 8.70 -11.42 -5.78
C LYS A 27 8.42 -11.51 -7.28
N HIS A 28 7.35 -10.88 -7.72
CA HIS A 28 6.96 -10.88 -9.13
C HIS A 28 7.81 -9.92 -9.98
N LEU A 29 8.22 -8.78 -9.40
CA LEU A 29 8.86 -7.70 -10.14
C LEU A 29 10.38 -7.63 -9.99
N ARG A 30 10.96 -8.25 -8.97
CA ARG A 30 12.38 -8.06 -8.61
C ARG A 30 13.38 -8.52 -9.67
N ASP A 31 13.01 -9.48 -10.51
CA ASP A 31 13.90 -9.98 -11.57
C ASP A 31 13.91 -9.05 -12.80
N ASP A 32 12.85 -8.26 -12.97
CA ASP A 32 12.67 -7.36 -14.13
C ASP A 32 12.97 -5.89 -13.80
N TYR A 33 12.89 -5.50 -12.52
CA TYR A 33 13.03 -4.12 -12.08
C TYR A 33 13.97 -3.99 -10.88
N ASN A 34 14.67 -2.87 -10.83
CA ASN A 34 15.45 -2.46 -9.67
C ASN A 34 14.51 -1.83 -8.63
N ILE A 35 14.18 -2.60 -7.60
CA ILE A 35 13.08 -2.31 -6.68
C ILE A 35 13.57 -2.23 -5.23
N ALA A 36 12.94 -1.35 -4.45
CA ALA A 36 13.09 -1.23 -2.99
C ALA A 36 11.73 -1.03 -2.33
N VAL A 37 11.67 -1.25 -1.04
CA VAL A 37 10.45 -1.12 -0.22
C VAL A 37 10.73 -0.28 1.01
N ILE A 38 9.78 0.60 1.32
CA ILE A 38 9.70 1.33 2.59
C ILE A 38 8.40 0.92 3.26
N THR A 39 8.48 0.44 4.51
CA THR A 39 7.32 0.13 5.33
C THR A 39 7.17 1.15 6.45
N ASN A 40 5.94 1.40 6.85
CA ASN A 40 5.61 2.31 7.96
C ASN A 40 4.89 1.53 9.05
N ASP A 41 5.43 1.56 10.25
CA ASP A 41 4.83 0.98 11.45
C ASP A 41 4.84 2.02 12.58
N ILE A 42 3.91 1.87 13.53
CA ILE A 42 3.77 2.84 14.62
C ILE A 42 4.97 2.76 15.59
N TYR A 43 5.27 1.59 16.12
CA TYR A 43 6.30 1.39 17.15
C TYR A 43 7.29 0.28 16.81
N THR A 44 7.12 -0.41 15.71
CA THR A 44 7.91 -1.59 15.35
C THR A 44 8.39 -1.52 13.92
N ARG A 45 9.14 -2.53 13.50
CA ARG A 45 9.51 -2.77 12.10
C ARG A 45 8.99 -4.13 11.65
N GLU A 46 7.85 -4.55 12.16
CA GLU A 46 7.31 -5.89 11.97
C GLU A 46 7.09 -6.21 10.49
N ASP A 47 6.55 -5.27 9.71
CA ASP A 47 6.33 -5.45 8.29
C ASP A 47 7.65 -5.57 7.51
N ALA A 48 8.65 -4.75 7.85
CA ALA A 48 9.99 -4.87 7.26
C ALA A 48 10.63 -6.21 7.61
N ASP A 49 10.51 -6.66 8.86
CA ASP A 49 11.02 -7.94 9.31
C ASP A 49 10.32 -9.11 8.60
N PHE A 50 9.01 -9.03 8.42
CA PHE A 50 8.25 -10.02 7.66
C PHE A 50 8.76 -10.13 6.23
N LEU A 51 8.90 -9.02 5.52
CA LEU A 51 9.38 -8.99 4.13
C LEU A 51 10.80 -9.54 4.01
N THR A 52 11.64 -9.25 5.00
CA THR A 52 13.01 -9.79 5.06
C THR A 52 13.00 -11.29 5.27
N ARG A 53 12.23 -11.80 6.22
CA ARG A 53 12.12 -13.25 6.48
C ARG A 53 11.51 -14.00 5.31
N SER A 54 10.55 -13.41 4.64
CA SER A 54 9.90 -14.02 3.47
C SER A 54 10.79 -14.02 2.22
N GLY A 55 11.89 -13.27 2.24
CA GLY A 55 12.78 -13.15 1.09
C GLY A 55 12.21 -12.33 -0.05
N ALA A 56 11.36 -11.33 0.25
CA ALA A 56 10.78 -10.44 -0.76
C ALA A 56 11.86 -9.74 -1.58
N LEU A 57 12.82 -9.13 -0.90
CA LEU A 57 14.02 -8.51 -1.45
C LEU A 57 15.19 -8.77 -0.52
N SER A 58 16.41 -8.44 -0.95
CA SER A 58 17.56 -8.44 -0.05
C SER A 58 17.34 -7.43 1.09
N PRO A 59 17.85 -7.72 2.32
CA PRO A 59 17.55 -6.88 3.49
C PRO A 59 17.91 -5.40 3.34
N ASP A 60 18.94 -5.09 2.58
CA ASP A 60 19.38 -3.72 2.33
C ASP A 60 18.44 -2.91 1.42
N ARG A 61 17.47 -3.56 0.78
CA ARG A 61 16.44 -2.94 -0.06
C ARG A 61 15.10 -2.76 0.67
N ILE A 62 15.03 -3.14 1.92
CA ILE A 62 13.82 -3.05 2.76
C ILE A 62 14.12 -2.11 3.92
N VAL A 63 13.40 -1.00 4.00
CA VAL A 63 13.55 0.02 5.04
C VAL A 63 12.29 0.08 5.88
N GLY A 64 12.41 -0.15 7.17
CA GLY A 64 11.33 0.04 8.14
C GLY A 64 11.39 1.44 8.74
N VAL A 65 10.31 2.19 8.65
CA VAL A 65 10.12 3.51 9.26
C VAL A 65 9.18 3.38 10.45
N GLU A 66 9.61 3.82 11.62
CA GLU A 66 8.77 3.91 12.80
C GLU A 66 8.16 5.32 12.87
N THR A 67 6.83 5.40 12.74
CA THR A 67 6.12 6.68 12.58
C THR A 67 5.67 7.31 13.91
N GLY A 68 5.69 6.55 15.00
CA GLY A 68 5.13 7.01 16.28
C GLY A 68 3.60 7.09 16.24
N GLY A 69 3.02 7.99 17.00
CA GLY A 69 1.60 7.99 17.34
C GLY A 69 0.59 8.21 16.21
N CYS A 70 1.00 8.74 15.06
CA CYS A 70 0.06 9.00 13.96
C CYS A 70 0.62 8.59 12.60
N PRO A 71 0.33 7.35 12.13
CA PRO A 71 0.85 6.86 10.85
C PRO A 71 0.32 7.62 9.63
N HIS A 72 -0.86 8.25 9.72
CA HIS A 72 -1.43 9.04 8.62
C HIS A 72 -0.59 10.29 8.32
N THR A 73 -0.08 10.94 9.36
CA THR A 73 0.75 12.13 9.22
C THR A 73 2.00 11.84 8.40
N ALA A 74 2.64 10.69 8.65
CA ALA A 74 3.89 10.31 7.99
C ALA A 74 3.76 10.08 6.47
N ILE A 75 2.58 9.80 5.97
CA ILE A 75 2.35 9.60 4.53
C ILE A 75 1.64 10.79 3.87
N ARG A 76 1.13 11.76 4.63
CA ARG A 76 0.32 12.85 4.09
C ARG A 76 0.74 14.23 4.59
N GLU A 77 0.37 14.62 5.81
CA GLU A 77 0.55 16.00 6.30
C GLU A 77 2.01 16.36 6.51
N ASP A 78 2.80 15.42 6.99
CA ASP A 78 4.25 15.58 7.15
C ASP A 78 4.95 14.31 6.68
N ALA A 79 5.21 14.22 5.40
CA ALA A 79 5.86 13.09 4.77
C ALA A 79 7.40 13.12 4.88
N SER A 80 7.96 14.01 5.66
CA SER A 80 9.42 14.26 5.68
C SER A 80 10.24 13.02 6.04
N ILE A 81 9.80 12.19 6.97
CA ILE A 81 10.50 10.97 7.36
C ILE A 81 10.52 9.94 6.21
N ASN A 82 9.43 9.81 5.48
CA ASN A 82 9.35 8.94 4.31
C ASN A 82 10.12 9.51 3.11
N LEU A 83 10.06 10.82 2.89
CA LEU A 83 10.84 11.47 1.83
C LEU A 83 12.35 11.33 2.09
N ALA A 84 12.79 11.41 3.35
CA ALA A 84 14.17 11.14 3.72
C ALA A 84 14.56 9.68 3.43
N ALA A 85 13.69 8.72 3.74
CA ALA A 85 13.93 7.31 3.41
C ALA A 85 13.99 7.07 1.90
N VAL A 86 13.14 7.73 1.11
CA VAL A 86 13.19 7.69 -0.35
C VAL A 86 14.52 8.22 -0.88
N ALA A 87 14.98 9.35 -0.36
CA ALA A 87 16.25 9.95 -0.75
C ALA A 87 17.44 9.02 -0.43
N ASP A 88 17.47 8.47 0.78
CA ASP A 88 18.53 7.58 1.24
C ASP A 88 18.62 6.29 0.41
N ILE A 89 17.48 5.65 0.13
CA ILE A 89 17.44 4.41 -0.65
C ILE A 89 17.79 4.67 -2.12
N SER A 90 17.39 5.82 -2.65
CA SER A 90 17.69 6.22 -4.03
C SER A 90 19.16 6.53 -4.22
N GLU A 91 19.81 7.10 -3.21
CA GLU A 91 21.26 7.33 -3.21
C GLU A 91 22.06 6.03 -3.09
N LYS A 92 21.58 5.11 -2.26
CA LYS A 92 22.22 3.81 -2.02
C LYS A 92 22.21 2.90 -3.24
N PHE A 93 21.14 2.93 -4.03
CA PHE A 93 20.97 2.06 -5.21
C PHE A 93 20.88 2.92 -6.48
N GLU A 94 22.00 3.01 -7.19
CA GLU A 94 22.03 3.67 -8.49
C GLU A 94 21.10 2.94 -9.49
N GLY A 95 20.32 3.71 -10.24
CA GLY A 95 19.37 3.15 -11.21
C GLY A 95 18.12 2.52 -10.60
N LEU A 96 17.82 2.83 -9.34
CA LEU A 96 16.57 2.38 -8.72
C LEU A 96 15.36 2.83 -9.55
N GLU A 97 14.49 1.88 -9.90
CA GLU A 97 13.36 2.11 -10.81
C GLU A 97 12.02 2.22 -10.10
N LEU A 98 11.85 1.51 -8.97
CA LEU A 98 10.58 1.37 -8.28
C LEU A 98 10.77 1.35 -6.77
N ILE A 99 9.98 2.15 -6.06
CA ILE A 99 9.87 2.10 -4.61
C ILE A 99 8.42 1.83 -4.23
N LEU A 100 8.17 0.73 -3.51
CA LEU A 100 6.89 0.48 -2.87
C LEU A 100 6.92 1.10 -1.48
N ILE A 101 5.89 1.88 -1.13
CA ILE A 101 5.77 2.54 0.17
C ILE A 101 4.48 2.06 0.82
N GLU A 102 4.60 1.23 1.84
CA GLU A 102 3.46 0.68 2.58
C GLU A 102 3.09 1.58 3.75
N SER A 103 1.80 1.91 3.88
CA SER A 103 1.30 2.67 5.04
C SER A 103 1.27 1.83 6.31
N GLY A 104 1.27 2.49 7.46
CA GLY A 104 1.25 1.85 8.77
C GLY A 104 -0.10 1.26 9.21
N GLY A 105 -1.03 1.13 8.29
CA GLY A 105 -2.41 0.77 8.59
C GLY A 105 -3.24 2.03 8.84
N ASP A 106 -4.30 2.15 8.09
CA ASP A 106 -5.13 3.35 8.12
C ASP A 106 -6.61 2.98 8.07
N ASN A 107 -7.46 3.95 8.30
CA ASN A 107 -8.87 3.86 7.99
C ASN A 107 -9.11 4.38 6.56
N LEU A 108 -10.36 4.31 6.10
CA LEU A 108 -10.75 4.70 4.74
C LEU A 108 -10.47 6.17 4.39
N ALA A 109 -10.07 6.99 5.35
CA ALA A 109 -9.83 8.42 5.17
C ALA A 109 -8.37 8.76 4.77
N ALA A 110 -7.42 7.84 4.93
CA ALA A 110 -6.02 8.11 4.66
C ALA A 110 -5.68 8.03 3.17
N THR A 111 -4.84 8.94 2.72
CA THR A 111 -4.26 8.96 1.37
C THR A 111 -2.79 9.37 1.45
N PHE A 112 -2.02 8.98 0.45
CA PHE A 112 -0.63 9.42 0.32
C PHE A 112 -0.54 10.85 -0.20
N SER A 113 0.40 11.63 0.33
CA SER A 113 0.77 12.91 -0.28
C SER A 113 1.26 12.69 -1.72
N PRO A 114 0.86 13.55 -2.67
CA PRO A 114 1.41 13.51 -4.04
C PRO A 114 2.91 13.71 -4.12
N GLU A 115 3.51 14.33 -3.10
CA GLU A 115 4.97 14.47 -2.99
C GLU A 115 5.66 13.14 -2.69
N LEU A 116 4.96 12.21 -2.02
CA LEU A 116 5.52 10.93 -1.60
C LEU A 116 5.25 9.82 -2.61
N ALA A 117 4.04 9.73 -3.14
CA ALA A 117 3.63 8.65 -4.04
C ALA A 117 3.11 9.20 -5.37
N ASP A 118 3.59 8.60 -6.46
CA ASP A 118 3.16 8.93 -7.83
C ASP A 118 1.83 8.26 -8.16
N ILE A 119 1.68 7.00 -7.76
CA ILE A 119 0.45 6.23 -7.87
C ILE A 119 0.14 5.53 -6.54
N THR A 120 -1.13 5.24 -6.32
CA THR A 120 -1.59 4.64 -5.08
C THR A 120 -2.44 3.39 -5.33
N ILE A 121 -2.18 2.37 -4.54
CA ILE A 121 -2.98 1.15 -4.45
C ILE A 121 -3.63 1.15 -3.06
N TYR A 122 -4.93 0.96 -3.00
CA TYR A 122 -5.64 0.83 -1.74
C TYR A 122 -6.18 -0.59 -1.59
N VAL A 123 -5.91 -1.23 -0.46
CA VAL A 123 -6.28 -2.62 -0.20
C VAL A 123 -7.35 -2.69 0.88
N ILE A 124 -8.48 -3.29 0.54
CA ILE A 124 -9.51 -3.68 1.50
C ILE A 124 -9.70 -5.19 1.41
N ASP A 125 -10.39 -5.78 2.37
CA ASP A 125 -10.71 -7.20 2.31
C ASP A 125 -12.19 -7.46 2.59
N VAL A 126 -12.67 -8.65 2.23
CA VAL A 126 -14.07 -9.04 2.36
C VAL A 126 -14.48 -9.25 3.82
N SER A 127 -13.54 -9.51 4.73
CA SER A 127 -13.85 -9.75 6.14
C SER A 127 -14.32 -8.51 6.87
N ALA A 128 -14.03 -7.32 6.34
CA ALA A 128 -14.53 -6.06 6.86
C ALA A 128 -16.00 -5.79 6.46
N GLY A 129 -16.57 -6.61 5.60
CA GLY A 129 -17.94 -6.54 5.12
C GLY A 129 -18.07 -6.02 3.69
N ASP A 130 -19.13 -6.46 3.00
CA ASP A 130 -19.38 -6.11 1.60
C ASP A 130 -19.83 -4.64 1.39
N LYS A 131 -20.15 -3.94 2.48
CA LYS A 131 -20.57 -2.53 2.44
C LYS A 131 -19.40 -1.53 2.45
N ILE A 132 -18.15 -1.99 2.57
CA ILE A 132 -16.99 -1.11 2.65
C ILE A 132 -16.86 -0.21 1.41
N PRO A 133 -16.97 -0.69 0.16
CA PRO A 133 -16.92 0.21 -0.99
C PRO A 133 -18.00 1.29 -0.97
N ARG A 134 -19.21 0.96 -0.50
CA ARG A 134 -20.33 1.89 -0.38
C ARG A 134 -20.06 3.03 0.60
N LYS A 135 -19.32 2.77 1.68
CA LYS A 135 -18.95 3.79 2.66
C LYS A 135 -18.09 4.89 2.05
N GLY A 136 -17.34 4.57 1.02
CA GLY A 136 -16.48 5.51 0.34
C GLY A 136 -15.29 5.91 1.19
N GLY A 137 -14.93 7.19 1.10
CA GLY A 137 -13.70 7.72 1.67
C GLY A 137 -12.59 7.79 0.62
N PRO A 138 -11.57 8.64 0.83
CA PRO A 138 -10.54 8.90 -0.19
C PRO A 138 -9.77 7.66 -0.64
N GLY A 139 -9.52 6.69 0.25
CA GLY A 139 -8.89 5.41 -0.12
C GLY A 139 -9.69 4.66 -1.17
N ILE A 140 -11.00 4.60 -1.01
CA ILE A 140 -11.89 3.95 -1.98
C ILE A 140 -12.05 4.77 -3.26
N THR A 141 -12.27 6.07 -3.15
CA THR A 141 -12.70 6.90 -4.28
C THR A 141 -11.56 7.48 -5.09
N ARG A 142 -10.38 7.67 -4.50
CA ARG A 142 -9.26 8.42 -5.12
C ARG A 142 -8.03 7.60 -5.43
N SER A 143 -7.87 6.41 -4.85
CA SER A 143 -6.73 5.55 -5.20
C SER A 143 -6.73 5.21 -6.69
N ASP A 144 -5.55 5.06 -7.26
CA ASP A 144 -5.41 4.70 -8.68
C ASP A 144 -5.89 3.27 -8.93
N LEU A 145 -5.64 2.37 -7.99
CA LEU A 145 -6.13 0.99 -8.02
C LEU A 145 -6.71 0.62 -6.65
N LEU A 146 -7.90 0.04 -6.63
CA LEU A 146 -8.49 -0.58 -5.44
C LEU A 146 -8.36 -2.10 -5.56
N VAL A 147 -7.82 -2.74 -4.53
CA VAL A 147 -7.73 -4.19 -4.41
C VAL A 147 -8.70 -4.68 -3.35
N ILE A 148 -9.60 -5.58 -3.73
CA ILE A 148 -10.53 -6.26 -2.83
C ILE A 148 -9.97 -7.66 -2.59
N ASN A 149 -9.36 -7.86 -1.43
CA ASN A 149 -8.55 -9.03 -1.11
C ASN A 149 -9.36 -10.11 -0.37
N LYS A 150 -8.78 -11.31 -0.27
CA LYS A 150 -9.32 -12.46 0.48
C LYS A 150 -10.71 -12.90 0.02
N ILE A 151 -10.93 -12.87 -1.29
CA ILE A 151 -12.24 -13.19 -1.87
C ILE A 151 -12.69 -14.64 -1.63
N ASP A 152 -11.74 -15.53 -1.39
CA ASP A 152 -11.99 -16.91 -0.97
C ASP A 152 -12.72 -17.00 0.36
N LEU A 153 -12.59 -15.98 1.22
CA LEU A 153 -13.31 -15.89 2.50
C LEU A 153 -14.74 -15.35 2.36
N ALA A 154 -15.11 -14.80 1.21
CA ALA A 154 -16.42 -14.15 1.04
C ALA A 154 -17.60 -15.02 1.47
N PRO A 155 -17.70 -16.33 1.11
CA PRO A 155 -18.79 -17.18 1.57
C PRO A 155 -18.78 -17.40 3.09
N LEU A 156 -17.60 -17.42 3.70
CA LEU A 156 -17.42 -17.69 5.12
C LEU A 156 -17.81 -16.51 6.01
N VAL A 157 -17.67 -15.29 5.49
CA VAL A 157 -17.99 -14.05 6.23
C VAL A 157 -19.30 -13.43 5.78
N GLY A 158 -20.03 -14.08 4.88
CA GLY A 158 -21.30 -13.58 4.36
C GLY A 158 -21.17 -12.34 3.49
N ALA A 159 -20.03 -12.14 2.83
CA ALA A 159 -19.82 -11.02 1.94
C ALA A 159 -20.28 -11.36 0.51
N ASP A 160 -21.01 -10.44 -0.10
CA ASP A 160 -21.50 -10.55 -1.48
C ASP A 160 -20.58 -9.78 -2.41
N LEU A 161 -19.81 -10.50 -3.22
CA LEU A 161 -18.89 -9.91 -4.19
C LEU A 161 -19.62 -9.08 -5.26
N GLY A 162 -20.86 -9.45 -5.61
CA GLY A 162 -21.68 -8.67 -6.55
C GLY A 162 -22.05 -7.30 -5.99
N VAL A 163 -22.33 -7.21 -4.69
CA VAL A 163 -22.53 -5.93 -3.99
C VAL A 163 -21.26 -5.09 -4.02
N MET A 164 -20.12 -5.70 -3.72
CA MET A 164 -18.83 -4.99 -3.72
C MET A 164 -18.46 -4.50 -5.12
N ASP A 165 -18.71 -5.30 -6.16
CA ASP A 165 -18.49 -4.91 -7.56
C ASP A 165 -19.34 -3.69 -7.94
N ARG A 166 -20.64 -3.77 -7.68
CA ARG A 166 -21.57 -2.68 -8.01
C ARG A 166 -21.22 -1.38 -7.27
N ASP A 167 -20.95 -1.47 -5.98
CA ASP A 167 -20.66 -0.31 -5.15
C ASP A 167 -19.28 0.29 -5.51
N SER A 168 -18.30 -0.53 -5.84
CA SER A 168 -17.00 -0.07 -6.31
C SER A 168 -17.10 0.69 -7.64
N LYS A 169 -17.86 0.18 -8.59
CA LYS A 169 -18.13 0.88 -9.86
C LYS A 169 -18.78 2.23 -9.63
N LYS A 170 -19.79 2.29 -8.74
CA LYS A 170 -20.49 3.52 -8.40
C LYS A 170 -19.56 4.57 -7.76
N MET A 171 -18.71 4.13 -6.82
CA MET A 171 -17.86 5.04 -6.05
C MET A 171 -16.61 5.47 -6.79
N ARG A 172 -16.12 4.67 -7.71
CA ARG A 172 -14.83 4.90 -8.40
C ARG A 172 -14.97 5.42 -9.84
N GLY A 173 -16.15 5.28 -10.46
CA GLY A 173 -16.32 5.62 -11.88
C GLY A 173 -15.39 4.81 -12.77
N GLU A 174 -14.54 5.49 -13.55
CA GLU A 174 -13.58 4.87 -14.48
C GLU A 174 -12.32 4.29 -13.81
N ARG A 175 -12.11 4.54 -12.52
CA ARG A 175 -10.92 4.08 -11.82
C ARG A 175 -10.97 2.57 -11.60
N PRO A 176 -9.90 1.83 -11.93
CA PRO A 176 -9.90 0.38 -11.89
C PRO A 176 -9.93 -0.17 -10.46
N PHE A 177 -10.55 -1.32 -10.31
CA PHE A 177 -10.47 -2.15 -9.12
C PHE A 177 -10.39 -3.63 -9.53
N VAL A 178 -9.82 -4.44 -8.65
CA VAL A 178 -9.64 -5.88 -8.87
C VAL A 178 -10.03 -6.66 -7.61
N PHE A 179 -10.44 -7.89 -7.84
CA PHE A 179 -10.68 -8.86 -6.79
C PHE A 179 -9.47 -9.78 -6.64
#